data_9a26b3dfa35051535052360243a39b8c
#
_entry.id   9a26b3dfa35051535052360243a39b8c
#
_cell.length_a   1.000
_cell.length_b   1.000
_cell.length_c   1.000
_cell.angle_alpha   90.00
_cell.angle_beta   90.00
_cell.angle_gamma   90.00
#
_symmetry.space_group_name_H-M   'P 1'
#
loop_
_entity.id
_entity.type
_entity.pdbx_description
1 polymer ?
#
loop_
_entity_poly.entity_id
_entity_poly.type
_entity_poly.pdbx_seq_one_letter_code
_entity_poly.pdbx_strand_id
1 'polypeptide(L)'
;GRFTQLYGESLFFGSNGIAAAQTSLDLIKALSVPNSQFKEILRPVGQLSGQLQITPDVSIGAYYQLEWRKSRLPGAGSYFSFADFVDEGGETLILGPGVSARRGDDIDAKNSGQGGLQLKVKSGDFEYGLYAAQFHDKMPQFYLHPDTGVYEQVYGEDIRTVGFSVSTLVGETNVAAEMSFRDNM
;
A
#
# COMPACT_ATOMS: atom_id res chain seq x y z
N GLY A 1 -4.26 -0.74 -19.21
CA GLY A 1 -3.38 -1.89 -18.98
C GLY A 1 -3.20 -2.19 -17.51
N ARG A 2 -2.45 -3.26 -17.18
CA ARG A 2 -2.05 -3.55 -15.80
C ARG A 2 -0.63 -3.03 -15.58
N PHE A 3 -0.46 -2.16 -14.63
CA PHE A 3 0.84 -1.61 -14.21
C PHE A 3 0.77 -1.13 -12.76
N THR A 4 1.88 -0.68 -12.23
CA THR A 4 1.97 -0.11 -10.88
C THR A 4 2.16 1.39 -10.98
N GLN A 5 1.47 2.14 -10.14
CA GLN A 5 1.65 3.59 -10.00
C GLN A 5 1.81 3.90 -8.53
N LEU A 6 2.87 4.60 -8.19
CA LEU A 6 3.16 5.07 -6.84
C LEU A 6 3.46 6.56 -6.90
N TYR A 7 2.80 7.33 -6.05
CA TYR A 7 3.11 8.72 -5.81
C TYR A 7 3.77 8.85 -4.44
N GLY A 8 4.68 9.79 -4.30
CA GLY A 8 5.51 9.97 -3.12
C GLY A 8 7.00 9.80 -3.42
N GLU A 9 7.83 10.01 -2.44
CA GLU A 9 9.26 9.80 -2.56
C GLU A 9 9.61 8.31 -2.50
N SER A 10 10.36 7.85 -3.49
CA SER A 10 10.70 6.42 -3.65
C SER A 10 11.56 5.83 -2.54
N LEU A 11 12.12 6.66 -1.67
CA LEU A 11 12.94 6.25 -0.53
C LEU A 11 12.11 5.88 0.71
N PHE A 12 10.85 6.26 0.77
CA PHE A 12 9.98 6.05 1.92
C PHE A 12 8.95 4.96 1.66
N PHE A 13 9.30 3.71 2.01
CA PHE A 13 8.44 2.53 1.85
C PHE A 13 7.74 2.12 3.15
N GLY A 14 7.91 2.90 4.21
CA GLY A 14 7.24 2.65 5.48
C GLY A 14 5.72 2.81 5.37
N SER A 15 4.99 2.23 6.32
CA SER A 15 3.53 2.30 6.38
C SER A 15 2.97 3.73 6.42
N ASN A 16 3.79 4.70 6.78
CA ASN A 16 3.44 6.11 6.87
C ASN A 16 3.82 6.94 5.63
N GLY A 17 4.53 6.35 4.66
CA GLY A 17 4.87 7.04 3.42
C GLY A 17 3.64 7.31 2.55
N ILE A 18 3.67 8.36 1.72
CA ILE A 18 2.59 8.68 0.77
C ILE A 18 2.34 7.48 -0.15
N ALA A 19 3.40 6.80 -0.59
CA ALA A 19 3.31 5.64 -1.48
C ALA A 19 2.69 4.39 -0.83
N ALA A 20 2.65 4.33 0.50
CA ALA A 20 2.16 3.15 1.20
C ALA A 20 0.67 2.89 0.92
N ALA A 21 0.32 1.63 0.73
CA ALA A 21 -1.01 1.13 0.42
C ALA A 21 -1.63 1.57 -0.91
N GLN A 22 -0.96 2.37 -1.73
CA GLN A 22 -1.42 2.69 -3.09
C GLN A 22 -1.38 1.46 -4.02
N THR A 23 -0.48 0.51 -3.77
CA THR A 23 -0.43 -0.76 -4.50
C THR A 23 -0.22 -1.94 -3.57
N SER A 24 -0.65 -3.12 -4.00
CA SER A 24 -0.44 -4.36 -3.26
C SER A 24 0.95 -4.95 -3.49
N LEU A 25 1.45 -5.69 -2.52
CA LEU A 25 2.77 -6.29 -2.50
C LEU A 25 2.70 -7.82 -2.60
N ASP A 26 3.68 -8.44 -3.23
CA ASP A 26 3.93 -9.87 -3.16
C ASP A 26 5.01 -10.14 -2.09
N LEU A 27 4.57 -10.34 -0.85
CA LEU A 27 5.47 -10.61 0.27
C LEU A 27 6.06 -12.02 0.21
N ILE A 28 5.41 -12.96 -0.46
CA ILE A 28 6.00 -14.29 -0.70
C ILE A 28 7.26 -14.13 -1.54
N LYS A 29 7.17 -13.37 -2.63
CA LYS A 29 8.34 -13.09 -3.49
C LYS A 29 9.42 -12.32 -2.73
N ALA A 30 9.04 -11.30 -1.96
CA ALA A 30 9.98 -10.52 -1.16
C ALA A 30 10.81 -11.36 -0.18
N LEU A 31 10.19 -12.38 0.42
CA LEU A 31 10.83 -13.25 1.40
C LEU A 31 11.59 -14.42 0.76
N SER A 32 11.08 -14.96 -0.36
CA SER A 32 11.61 -16.19 -0.97
C SER A 32 12.68 -15.96 -2.04
N VAL A 33 12.73 -14.75 -2.62
CA VAL A 33 13.69 -14.42 -3.69
C VAL A 33 14.76 -13.48 -3.17
N PRO A 34 16.00 -13.96 -2.97
CA PRO A 34 17.10 -13.10 -2.53
C PRO A 34 17.35 -11.96 -3.52
N ASN A 35 17.68 -10.78 -2.99
CA ASN A 35 17.98 -9.57 -3.76
C ASN A 35 16.84 -9.08 -4.67
N SER A 36 15.59 -9.47 -4.40
CA SER A 36 14.44 -8.91 -5.11
C SER A 36 14.36 -7.40 -4.90
N GLN A 37 14.24 -6.66 -6.00
CA GLN A 37 14.07 -5.21 -5.92
C GLN A 37 12.62 -4.87 -5.55
N PHE A 38 12.42 -3.74 -4.88
CA PHE A 38 11.09 -3.29 -4.47
C PHE A 38 10.07 -3.28 -5.64
N LYS A 39 10.47 -2.78 -6.81
CA LYS A 39 9.61 -2.77 -8.00
C LYS A 39 9.13 -4.15 -8.45
N GLU A 40 9.87 -5.21 -8.12
CA GLU A 40 9.56 -6.58 -8.54
C GLU A 40 8.52 -7.26 -7.65
N ILE A 41 8.34 -6.74 -6.43
CA ILE A 41 7.34 -7.23 -5.48
C ILE A 41 6.02 -6.46 -5.56
N LEU A 42 5.96 -5.39 -6.36
CA LEU A 42 4.72 -4.66 -6.62
C LEU A 42 3.80 -5.48 -7.50
N ARG A 43 2.54 -5.61 -7.12
CA ARG A 43 1.52 -6.34 -7.90
C ARG A 43 0.76 -5.38 -8.80
N PRO A 44 0.91 -5.50 -10.13
CA PRO A 44 0.22 -4.62 -11.06
C PRO A 44 -1.30 -4.85 -11.05
N VAL A 45 -2.05 -3.76 -11.15
CA VAL A 45 -3.52 -3.74 -11.22
C VAL A 45 -3.99 -3.05 -12.49
N GLY A 46 -5.23 -3.36 -12.90
CA GLY A 46 -5.90 -2.65 -13.99
C GLY A 46 -6.10 -1.19 -13.61
N GLN A 47 -5.47 -0.27 -14.37
CA GLN A 47 -5.58 1.16 -14.10
C GLN A 47 -5.37 2.01 -15.33
N LEU A 48 -5.80 3.26 -15.23
CA LEU A 48 -5.53 4.36 -16.14
C LEU A 48 -4.61 5.33 -15.43
N SER A 49 -3.58 5.85 -16.11
CA SER A 49 -2.75 6.92 -15.57
C SER A 49 -2.27 7.83 -16.69
N GLY A 50 -1.97 9.06 -16.33
CA GLY A 50 -1.39 10.05 -17.21
C GLY A 50 -0.51 11.03 -16.44
N GLN A 51 0.48 11.55 -17.12
CA GLN A 51 1.34 12.62 -16.62
C GLN A 51 1.49 13.67 -17.72
N LEU A 52 1.36 14.92 -17.34
CA LEU A 52 1.48 16.06 -18.21
C LEU A 52 2.54 17.03 -17.66
N GLN A 53 3.50 17.35 -18.52
CA GLN A 53 4.45 18.44 -18.26
C GLN A 53 3.81 19.75 -18.70
N ILE A 54 3.51 20.64 -17.75
CA ILE A 54 2.86 21.93 -18.02
C ILE A 54 3.90 22.98 -18.42
N THR A 55 5.01 23.02 -17.67
CA THR A 55 6.17 23.85 -17.95
C THR A 55 7.44 23.01 -17.75
N PRO A 56 8.64 23.48 -18.12
CA PRO A 56 9.88 22.75 -17.81
C PRO A 56 10.03 22.37 -16.32
N ASP A 57 9.42 23.15 -15.44
CA ASP A 57 9.56 23.01 -14.00
C ASP A 57 8.31 22.47 -13.30
N VAL A 58 7.17 22.33 -14.00
CA VAL A 58 5.89 21.93 -13.40
C VAL A 58 5.29 20.76 -14.15
N SER A 59 5.00 19.69 -13.44
CA SER A 59 4.26 18.53 -13.95
C SER A 59 3.10 18.13 -13.04
N ILE A 60 2.04 17.63 -13.66
CA ILE A 60 0.90 17.02 -12.98
C ILE A 60 0.75 15.57 -13.40
N GLY A 61 0.31 14.73 -12.49
CA GLY A 61 0.00 13.34 -12.75
C GLY A 61 -1.31 12.94 -12.10
N ALA A 62 -1.98 11.97 -12.72
CA ALA A 62 -3.18 11.37 -12.17
C ALA A 62 -3.22 9.89 -12.50
N TYR A 63 -3.81 9.10 -11.62
CA TYR A 63 -4.16 7.71 -11.90
C TYR A 63 -5.53 7.37 -11.31
N TYR A 64 -6.16 6.34 -11.89
CA TYR A 64 -7.36 5.72 -11.35
C TYR A 64 -7.27 4.21 -11.52
N GLN A 65 -7.46 3.46 -10.41
CA GLN A 65 -7.42 2.00 -10.41
C GLN A 65 -8.83 1.44 -10.63
N LEU A 66 -8.91 0.48 -11.54
CA LEU A 66 -10.13 -0.23 -11.91
C LEU A 66 -10.24 -1.60 -11.22
N GLU A 67 -9.18 -2.00 -10.54
CA GLU A 67 -9.06 -3.29 -9.88
C GLU A 67 -8.42 -3.10 -8.51
N TRP A 68 -9.06 -3.66 -7.48
CA TRP A 68 -8.42 -3.81 -6.17
C TRP A 68 -7.79 -5.21 -6.08
N ARG A 69 -6.65 -5.31 -5.42
CA ARG A 69 -6.01 -6.59 -5.09
C ARG A 69 -5.35 -6.48 -3.72
N LYS A 70 -5.60 -7.47 -2.88
CA LYS A 70 -4.90 -7.59 -1.60
C LYS A 70 -3.41 -7.90 -1.81
N SER A 71 -2.57 -7.55 -0.87
CA SER A 71 -1.18 -8.02 -0.82
C SER A 71 -1.16 -9.53 -0.66
N ARG A 72 -0.15 -10.18 -1.21
CA ARG A 72 0.02 -11.62 -1.13
C ARG A 72 0.90 -11.96 0.06
N LEU A 73 0.33 -12.61 1.05
CA LEU A 73 1.01 -13.05 2.27
C LEU A 73 1.41 -14.52 2.17
N PRO A 74 2.46 -14.96 2.89
CA PRO A 74 2.75 -16.38 3.03
C PRO A 74 1.59 -17.08 3.74
N GLY A 75 1.04 -18.13 3.12
CA GLY A 75 -0.04 -18.92 3.71
C GLY A 75 0.38 -19.60 5.00
N ALA A 76 -0.58 -19.86 5.89
CA ALA A 76 -0.35 -20.55 7.15
C ALA A 76 0.32 -21.91 6.94
N GLY A 77 1.32 -22.23 7.77
CA GLY A 77 2.11 -23.46 7.66
C GLY A 77 3.18 -23.47 6.56
N SER A 78 3.30 -22.42 5.74
CA SER A 78 4.40 -22.29 4.79
C SER A 78 5.71 -21.88 5.48
N TYR A 79 6.86 -22.12 4.83
CA TYR A 79 8.19 -21.85 5.43
C TYR A 79 8.37 -20.39 5.88
N PHE A 80 7.78 -19.43 5.17
CA PHE A 80 7.87 -18.00 5.49
C PHE A 80 6.64 -17.49 6.24
N SER A 81 5.72 -18.36 6.64
CA SER A 81 4.58 -17.95 7.44
C SER A 81 5.03 -17.41 8.79
N PHE A 82 4.51 -16.27 9.17
CA PHE A 82 4.75 -15.63 10.46
C PHE A 82 3.56 -15.79 11.43
N ALA A 83 2.46 -16.37 10.95
CA ALA A 83 1.25 -16.55 11.74
C ALA A 83 0.33 -17.62 11.14
N ASP A 84 -0.26 -18.45 12.01
CA ASP A 84 -1.14 -19.56 11.59
C ASP A 84 -2.59 -19.14 11.39
N PHE A 85 -2.91 -17.88 11.56
CA PHE A 85 -4.28 -17.35 11.45
C PHE A 85 -4.46 -16.36 10.31
N VAL A 86 -3.43 -16.10 9.51
CA VAL A 86 -3.43 -15.06 8.45
C VAL A 86 -3.54 -15.70 7.07
N ASP A 87 -4.44 -15.13 6.24
CA ASP A 87 -4.62 -15.44 4.81
C ASP A 87 -4.90 -16.93 4.53
N GLU A 88 -4.42 -17.48 3.42
CA GLU A 88 -4.70 -18.86 3.02
C GLU A 88 -4.18 -19.87 4.04
N GLY A 89 -5.04 -20.81 4.43
CA GLY A 89 -4.74 -21.86 5.42
C GLY A 89 -4.86 -21.41 6.87
N GLY A 90 -5.10 -20.14 7.14
CA GLY A 90 -5.40 -19.67 8.50
C GLY A 90 -6.82 -20.05 8.92
N GLU A 91 -6.99 -20.84 9.96
CA GLU A 91 -8.30 -21.34 10.40
C GLU A 91 -8.66 -20.90 11.82
N THR A 92 -7.67 -20.68 12.66
CA THR A 92 -7.89 -20.48 14.10
C THR A 92 -6.91 -19.47 14.68
N LEU A 93 -7.43 -18.48 15.37
CA LEU A 93 -6.67 -17.54 16.19
C LEU A 93 -6.69 -18.00 17.64
N ILE A 94 -5.54 -18.40 18.17
CA ILE A 94 -5.40 -18.81 19.57
C ILE A 94 -5.23 -17.55 20.43
N LEU A 95 -6.17 -17.32 21.34
CA LEU A 95 -6.20 -16.16 22.23
C LEU A 95 -5.64 -16.48 23.63
N GLY A 96 -5.57 -17.76 23.99
CA GLY A 96 -5.05 -18.22 25.28
C GLY A 96 -5.37 -19.69 25.53
N PRO A 97 -5.01 -20.24 26.70
CA PRO A 97 -5.30 -21.65 27.05
C PRO A 97 -6.80 -21.95 26.97
N GLY A 98 -7.18 -22.78 26.01
CA GLY A 98 -8.58 -23.16 25.79
C GLY A 98 -9.49 -22.10 25.18
N VAL A 99 -8.94 -20.96 24.76
CA VAL A 99 -9.69 -19.88 24.13
C VAL A 99 -9.16 -19.63 22.71
N SER A 100 -10.02 -19.78 21.73
CA SER A 100 -9.68 -19.55 20.33
C SER A 100 -10.87 -18.96 19.58
N ALA A 101 -10.57 -18.25 18.49
CA ALA A 101 -11.57 -17.77 17.54
C ALA A 101 -11.36 -18.47 16.19
N ARG A 102 -12.46 -18.85 15.54
CA ARG A 102 -12.45 -19.46 14.20
C ARG A 102 -12.44 -18.37 13.15
N ARG A 103 -11.79 -18.63 12.01
CA ARG A 103 -11.83 -17.70 10.89
C ARG A 103 -13.22 -17.69 10.26
N GLY A 104 -13.73 -16.49 10.04
CA GLY A 104 -14.88 -16.19 9.20
C GLY A 104 -14.47 -15.88 7.76
N ASP A 105 -15.39 -15.28 7.00
CA ASP A 105 -15.14 -14.85 5.63
C ASP A 105 -14.27 -13.59 5.59
N ASP A 106 -13.47 -13.45 4.54
CA ASP A 106 -12.73 -12.20 4.29
C ASP A 106 -13.68 -11.14 3.76
N ILE A 107 -13.58 -9.93 4.27
CA ILE A 107 -14.30 -8.76 3.78
C ILE A 107 -13.36 -7.98 2.87
N ASP A 108 -13.38 -8.34 1.60
CA ASP A 108 -12.57 -7.71 0.56
C ASP A 108 -13.08 -6.30 0.23
N ALA A 109 -12.16 -5.38 -0.10
CA ALA A 109 -12.53 -4.05 -0.52
C ALA A 109 -13.06 -4.02 -1.97
N LYS A 110 -13.85 -3.01 -2.28
CA LYS A 110 -14.40 -2.79 -3.62
C LYS A 110 -13.32 -2.45 -4.66
N ASN A 111 -13.59 -2.72 -5.93
CA ASN A 111 -12.66 -2.43 -7.02
C ASN A 111 -12.57 -0.94 -7.40
N SER A 112 -13.60 -0.16 -7.11
CA SER A 112 -13.72 1.25 -7.51
C SER A 112 -13.35 2.21 -6.39
N GLY A 113 -13.12 3.49 -6.73
CA GLY A 113 -12.88 4.53 -5.74
C GLY A 113 -11.41 4.71 -5.35
N GLN A 114 -10.48 4.16 -6.12
CA GLN A 114 -9.06 4.28 -5.86
C GLN A 114 -8.38 5.13 -6.94
N GLY A 115 -7.67 6.16 -6.54
CA GLY A 115 -6.97 7.03 -7.46
C GLY A 115 -6.09 8.03 -6.74
N GLY A 116 -5.29 8.76 -7.51
CA GLY A 116 -4.38 9.77 -6.96
C GLY A 116 -4.03 10.86 -7.94
N LEU A 117 -3.64 11.98 -7.38
CA LEU A 117 -3.16 13.17 -8.05
C LEU A 117 -1.80 13.55 -7.50
N GLN A 118 -0.92 14.03 -8.36
CA GLN A 118 0.33 14.65 -7.95
C GLN A 118 0.58 15.96 -8.72
N LEU A 119 1.21 16.88 -8.04
CA LEU A 119 1.82 18.07 -8.62
C LEU A 119 3.28 18.08 -8.20
N LYS A 120 4.18 18.16 -9.17
CA LYS A 120 5.62 18.31 -8.93
C LYS A 120 6.09 19.65 -9.48
N VAL A 121 6.90 20.34 -8.69
CA VAL A 121 7.45 21.66 -9.02
C VAL A 121 8.95 21.65 -8.73
N LYS A 122 9.75 21.98 -9.74
CA LYS A 122 11.19 22.24 -9.59
C LYS A 122 11.42 23.72 -9.36
N SER A 123 12.27 24.05 -8.41
CA SER A 123 12.69 25.43 -8.15
C SER A 123 14.15 25.42 -7.70
N GLY A 124 15.04 25.86 -8.58
CA GLY A 124 16.48 25.75 -8.37
C GLY A 124 16.89 24.27 -8.22
N ASP A 125 17.60 23.96 -7.14
CA ASP A 125 18.09 22.62 -6.84
C ASP A 125 17.05 21.74 -6.11
N PHE A 126 15.87 22.26 -5.85
CA PHE A 126 14.82 21.57 -5.11
C PHE A 126 13.70 21.07 -6.02
N GLU A 127 13.22 19.87 -5.73
CA GLU A 127 11.95 19.34 -6.25
C GLU A 127 10.95 19.24 -5.11
N TYR A 128 9.78 19.84 -5.30
CA TYR A 128 8.65 19.79 -4.38
C TYR A 128 7.54 18.91 -4.96
N GLY A 129 6.92 18.10 -4.12
CA GLY A 129 5.78 17.26 -4.47
C GLY A 129 4.57 17.56 -3.60
N LEU A 130 3.39 17.69 -4.20
CA LEU A 130 2.09 17.68 -3.52
C LEU A 130 1.30 16.49 -4.02
N TYR A 131 0.66 15.79 -3.11
CA TYR A 131 -0.02 14.53 -3.39
C TYR A 131 -1.38 14.48 -2.71
N ALA A 132 -2.35 13.91 -3.42
CA ALA A 132 -3.63 13.51 -2.85
C ALA A 132 -4.02 12.16 -3.44
N ALA A 133 -4.43 11.21 -2.61
CA ALA A 133 -4.88 9.91 -3.07
C ALA A 133 -6.01 9.37 -2.19
N GLN A 134 -6.86 8.57 -2.80
CA GLN A 134 -7.81 7.72 -2.12
C GLN A 134 -7.55 6.28 -2.53
N PHE A 135 -7.52 5.40 -1.56
CA PHE A 135 -7.24 3.97 -1.78
C PHE A 135 -7.98 3.11 -0.76
N HIS A 136 -8.00 1.81 -1.01
CA HIS A 136 -8.43 0.80 -0.04
C HIS A 136 -7.22 0.04 0.46
N ASP A 137 -7.24 -0.38 1.71
CA ASP A 137 -6.14 -1.12 2.31
C ASP A 137 -5.80 -2.38 1.49
N LYS A 138 -4.52 -2.74 1.49
CA LYS A 138 -4.01 -3.92 0.80
C LYS A 138 -3.50 -4.98 1.78
N MET A 139 -3.46 -4.62 3.06
CA MET A 139 -3.13 -5.50 4.18
C MET A 139 -4.39 -5.71 5.02
N PRO A 140 -4.64 -6.93 5.52
CA PRO A 140 -5.83 -7.19 6.31
C PRO A 140 -5.72 -6.57 7.71
N GLN A 141 -6.83 -6.07 8.20
CA GLN A 141 -7.09 -5.81 9.61
C GLN A 141 -7.88 -7.00 10.18
N PHE A 142 -7.71 -7.28 11.45
CA PHE A 142 -8.37 -8.41 12.11
C PHE A 142 -9.47 -7.91 13.04
N TYR A 143 -10.70 -8.32 12.77
CA TYR A 143 -11.83 -8.04 13.62
C TYR A 143 -12.25 -9.31 14.34
N LEU A 144 -12.26 -9.24 15.67
CA LEU A 144 -12.69 -10.35 16.53
C LEU A 144 -14.12 -10.07 17.02
N HIS A 145 -14.98 -11.07 16.86
CA HIS A 145 -16.35 -11.07 17.38
C HIS A 145 -16.41 -11.99 18.63
N PRO A 146 -16.27 -11.43 19.84
CA PRO A 146 -16.20 -12.23 21.06
C PRO A 146 -17.46 -13.06 21.30
N ASP A 147 -18.61 -12.56 20.90
CA ASP A 147 -19.92 -13.22 21.11
C ASP A 147 -20.06 -14.50 20.31
N THR A 148 -19.44 -14.56 19.14
CA THR A 148 -19.52 -15.71 18.22
C THR A 148 -18.24 -16.56 18.20
N GLY A 149 -17.15 -16.05 18.77
CA GLY A 149 -15.83 -16.68 18.69
C GLY A 149 -15.30 -16.74 17.25
N VAL A 150 -15.62 -15.76 16.42
CA VAL A 150 -15.19 -15.65 15.03
C VAL A 150 -14.29 -14.44 14.89
N TYR A 151 -13.23 -14.55 14.08
CA TYR A 151 -12.46 -13.40 13.59
C TYR A 151 -12.53 -13.32 12.06
N GLU A 152 -12.46 -12.11 11.54
CA GLU A 152 -12.53 -11.82 10.11
C GLU A 152 -11.34 -10.97 9.68
N GLN A 153 -10.91 -11.16 8.44
CA GLN A 153 -9.93 -10.28 7.80
C GLN A 153 -10.70 -9.25 6.98
N VAL A 154 -10.52 -7.98 7.33
CA VAL A 154 -11.23 -6.87 6.72
C VAL A 154 -10.23 -5.92 6.08
N TYR A 155 -10.53 -5.47 4.89
CA TYR A 155 -9.73 -4.48 4.17
C TYR A 155 -10.43 -3.13 4.21
N GLY A 156 -9.81 -2.15 4.89
CA GLY A 156 -10.36 -0.80 5.03
C GLY A 156 -10.58 -0.12 3.68
N GLU A 157 -11.70 0.58 3.55
CA GLU A 157 -12.07 1.27 2.32
C GLU A 157 -11.99 2.80 2.47
N ASP A 158 -11.86 3.48 1.31
CA ASP A 158 -11.97 4.94 1.18
C ASP A 158 -10.99 5.73 2.07
N ILE A 159 -9.81 5.16 2.32
CA ILE A 159 -8.73 5.83 3.02
C ILE A 159 -8.22 6.97 2.16
N ARG A 160 -8.18 8.16 2.72
CA ARG A 160 -7.70 9.37 2.05
C ARG A 160 -6.35 9.77 2.58
N THR A 161 -5.45 10.17 1.69
CA THR A 161 -4.15 10.72 2.06
C THR A 161 -3.87 12.00 1.32
N VAL A 162 -3.27 12.95 2.01
CA VAL A 162 -2.65 14.12 1.42
C VAL A 162 -1.21 14.18 1.91
N GLY A 163 -0.32 14.64 1.07
CA GLY A 163 1.09 14.66 1.42
C GLY A 163 1.88 15.72 0.67
N PHE A 164 3.03 16.01 1.23
CA PHE A 164 4.03 16.93 0.69
C PHE A 164 5.40 16.27 0.76
N SER A 165 6.20 16.46 -0.28
CA SER A 165 7.60 16.07 -0.28
C SER A 165 8.51 17.19 -0.74
N VAL A 166 9.77 17.11 -0.34
CA VAL A 166 10.87 17.93 -0.85
C VAL A 166 12.08 17.06 -1.04
N SER A 167 12.76 17.21 -2.16
CA SER A 167 14.04 16.54 -2.40
C SER A 167 15.04 17.48 -3.07
N THR A 168 16.33 17.23 -2.82
CA THR A 168 17.44 18.00 -3.39
C THR A 168 18.72 17.16 -3.40
N LEU A 169 19.68 17.58 -4.22
CA LEU A 169 21.04 17.03 -4.20
C LEU A 169 21.95 17.92 -3.38
N VAL A 170 22.62 17.33 -2.38
CA VAL A 170 23.67 17.98 -1.60
C VAL A 170 25.00 17.30 -1.91
N GLY A 171 25.77 17.89 -2.80
CA GLY A 171 26.93 17.21 -3.39
C GLY A 171 26.50 15.99 -4.21
N GLU A 172 26.95 14.80 -3.83
CA GLU A 172 26.60 13.53 -4.45
C GLU A 172 25.45 12.78 -3.72
N THR A 173 24.91 13.39 -2.66
CA THR A 173 23.88 12.77 -1.81
C THR A 173 22.50 13.31 -2.14
N ASN A 174 21.56 12.42 -2.44
CA ASN A 174 20.16 12.78 -2.54
C ASN A 174 19.55 12.84 -1.14
N VAL A 175 18.98 14.00 -0.79
CA VAL A 175 18.28 14.23 0.48
C VAL A 175 16.83 14.47 0.18
N ALA A 176 15.93 13.75 0.85
CA ALA A 176 14.50 13.90 0.69
C ALA A 176 13.79 13.88 2.04
N ALA A 177 12.68 14.60 2.12
CA ALA A 177 11.76 14.57 3.25
C ALA A 177 10.33 14.47 2.73
N GLU A 178 9.48 13.78 3.48
CA GLU A 178 8.08 13.58 3.13
C GLU A 178 7.21 13.67 4.39
N MET A 179 6.04 14.25 4.26
CA MET A 179 5.01 14.30 5.29
C MET A 179 3.66 13.93 4.69
N SER A 180 2.91 13.06 5.38
CA SER A 180 1.58 12.67 4.95
C SER A 180 0.58 12.70 6.10
N PHE A 181 -0.65 12.95 5.76
CA PHE A 181 -1.81 12.85 6.65
C PHE A 181 -2.80 11.87 6.03
N ARG A 182 -3.36 11.01 6.86
CA ARG A 182 -4.36 10.02 6.44
C ARG A 182 -5.61 10.17 7.28
N ASP A 183 -6.72 9.89 6.65
CA ASP A 183 -8.05 9.88 7.25
C ASP A 183 -8.76 8.58 6.88
N ASN A 184 -9.68 8.15 7.75
CA ASN A 184 -10.50 6.94 7.57
C ASN A 184 -9.68 5.63 7.57
N MET A 185 -8.73 5.51 8.52
CA MET A 185 -7.92 4.30 8.74
C MET A 185 -8.54 3.39 9.80
#